data_ace3fea75ce25593c1e4103d431adf9b
#
_entry.id   ace3fea75ce25593c1e4103d431adf9b
#
_cell.length_a   1.000
_cell.length_b   1.000
_cell.length_c   1.000
_cell.angle_alpha   90.00
_cell.angle_beta   90.00
_cell.angle_gamma   90.00
#
_symmetry.space_group_name_H-M   'P 1'
#
loop_
_entity.id
_entity.type
_entity.pdbx_description
1 polymer ?
#
loop_
_entity_poly.entity_id
_entity_poly.type
_entity_poly.pdbx_seq_one_letter_code
_entity_poly.pdbx_strand_id
1 'polypeptide(L)'
;KEKLIKGKVDVILDIEDTNEDLLIPFNKSKIKAYIKELRKDFKIDESQIVSNLLIGNSYINSNITFNKSEEKKIKILLDKVIQKQIKYRRTEGEAIGKDLKKSISKINNYINKVVSVESNRIKDKKKKFKSYFNELNEKYDKSRLEQEIIYYIEKLDINEEIVRLQHHLKFFSSEMKNKEIKGKKLSFISQE
;
A
#
# COMPACT_ATOMS: atom_id res chain seq x y z
N LYS A 1 -2.18 10.91 -14.14
CA LYS A 1 -2.95 10.46 -12.96
C LYS A 1 -3.97 9.38 -13.28
N GLU A 2 -4.69 9.48 -14.41
CA GLU A 2 -5.75 8.52 -14.79
C GLU A 2 -5.27 7.08 -14.99
N LYS A 3 -4.04 6.88 -15.47
CA LYS A 3 -3.46 5.54 -15.71
C LYS A 3 -2.83 4.92 -14.46
N LEU A 4 -2.45 5.72 -13.46
CA LEU A 4 -1.82 5.27 -12.22
C LEU A 4 -2.77 5.55 -11.05
N ILE A 5 -3.65 4.64 -10.79
CA ILE A 5 -4.84 4.76 -9.92
C ILE A 5 -4.48 5.16 -8.47
N LYS A 6 -3.28 4.86 -7.97
CA LYS A 6 -2.88 5.12 -6.58
C LYS A 6 -1.36 5.28 -6.42
N GLY A 7 -0.96 6.17 -5.51
CA GLY A 7 0.42 6.40 -5.12
C GLY A 7 0.93 7.80 -5.51
N LYS A 8 2.03 8.24 -4.89
CA LYS A 8 2.82 9.40 -5.32
C LYS A 8 3.76 8.92 -6.43
N VAL A 9 3.80 9.68 -7.52
CA VAL A 9 4.69 9.39 -8.65
C VAL A 9 5.48 10.65 -8.95
N ASP A 10 6.78 10.56 -8.84
CA ASP A 10 7.72 11.59 -9.27
C ASP A 10 8.31 11.14 -10.62
N VAL A 11 8.28 12.02 -11.61
CA VAL A 11 8.85 11.78 -12.93
C VAL A 11 10.08 12.65 -13.05
N ILE A 12 11.24 12.01 -13.21
CA ILE A 12 12.52 12.66 -13.43
C ILE A 12 12.91 12.40 -14.88
N LEU A 13 13.17 13.44 -15.61
CA LEU A 13 13.65 13.38 -17.00
C LEU A 13 15.07 13.92 -17.03
N ASP A 14 16.03 13.04 -17.20
CA ASP A 14 17.41 13.39 -17.43
C ASP A 14 17.68 13.40 -18.94
N ILE A 15 18.27 14.46 -19.42
CA ILE A 15 18.61 14.65 -20.82
C ILE A 15 20.12 14.75 -20.89
N GLU A 16 20.75 13.73 -21.45
CA GLU A 16 22.16 13.76 -21.80
C GLU A 16 22.27 14.28 -23.25
N ASP A 17 22.91 15.43 -23.41
CA ASP A 17 23.26 15.96 -24.72
C ASP A 17 24.59 15.36 -25.15
N THR A 18 24.55 14.52 -26.19
CA THR A 18 25.75 13.86 -26.73
C THR A 18 26.56 14.75 -27.67
N ASN A 19 26.11 15.97 -27.93
CA ASN A 19 26.87 16.93 -28.72
C ASN A 19 27.88 17.66 -27.83
N GLU A 20 29.13 17.31 -27.94
CA GLU A 20 30.27 17.93 -27.25
C GLU A 20 30.39 19.44 -27.45
N ASP A 21 29.70 20.04 -28.45
CA ASP A 21 29.72 21.45 -28.76
C ASP A 21 28.87 22.36 -27.84
N LEU A 22 28.10 21.78 -26.91
CA LEU A 22 27.19 22.50 -26.01
C LEU A 22 27.52 22.31 -24.52
N LEU A 23 28.81 22.42 -24.20
CA LEU A 23 29.26 22.34 -22.79
C LEU A 23 28.81 23.53 -21.92
N ILE A 24 28.12 24.52 -22.50
CA ILE A 24 27.64 25.69 -21.73
C ILE A 24 26.19 26.00 -22.16
N PRO A 25 25.18 25.77 -21.32
CA PRO A 25 23.77 26.07 -21.63
C PRO A 25 23.50 27.58 -21.54
N PHE A 26 24.32 28.41 -22.19
CA PHE A 26 24.13 29.83 -22.18
C PHE A 26 23.42 30.28 -23.48
N ASN A 27 22.32 31.00 -23.30
CA ASN A 27 21.75 31.75 -24.42
C ASN A 27 22.66 32.95 -24.76
N LYS A 28 23.59 32.75 -25.71
CA LYS A 28 24.57 33.72 -26.14
C LYS A 28 23.95 35.11 -26.48
N SER A 29 22.75 35.15 -27.04
CA SER A 29 22.05 36.39 -27.39
C SER A 29 21.57 37.16 -26.18
N LYS A 30 21.04 36.46 -25.15
CA LYS A 30 20.65 37.11 -23.89
C LYS A 30 21.83 37.61 -23.09
N ILE A 31 22.93 36.85 -23.03
CA ILE A 31 24.16 37.28 -22.36
C ILE A 31 24.75 38.52 -23.03
N LYS A 32 24.84 38.53 -24.38
CA LYS A 32 25.30 39.70 -25.10
C LYS A 32 24.42 40.93 -24.86
N ALA A 33 23.11 40.77 -24.81
CA ALA A 33 22.18 41.87 -24.51
C ALA A 33 22.41 42.40 -23.09
N TYR A 34 22.59 41.50 -22.11
CA TYR A 34 22.80 41.81 -20.70
C TYR A 34 24.15 42.54 -20.49
N ILE A 35 25.22 42.04 -21.11
CA ILE A 35 26.54 42.70 -21.08
C ILE A 35 26.45 44.10 -21.68
N LYS A 36 25.73 44.27 -22.79
CA LYS A 36 25.54 45.55 -23.45
C LYS A 36 24.78 46.56 -22.57
N GLU A 37 23.82 46.11 -21.80
CA GLU A 37 23.02 46.92 -20.89
C GLU A 37 23.85 47.35 -19.67
N LEU A 38 24.55 46.39 -19.03
CA LEU A 38 25.44 46.66 -17.92
C LEU A 38 26.59 47.61 -18.27
N ARG A 39 27.12 47.57 -19.49
CA ARG A 39 28.15 48.52 -19.97
C ARG A 39 27.64 49.95 -20.11
N LYS A 40 26.34 50.14 -20.38
CA LYS A 40 25.80 51.50 -20.46
C LYS A 40 25.78 52.20 -19.09
N ASP A 41 25.50 51.43 -18.06
CA ASP A 41 25.25 51.99 -16.73
C ASP A 41 26.45 51.85 -15.78
N PHE A 42 27.35 50.92 -16.07
CA PHE A 42 28.51 50.62 -15.22
C PHE A 42 29.79 50.44 -16.04
N LYS A 43 30.88 51.10 -15.65
CA LYS A 43 32.23 50.91 -16.22
C LYS A 43 32.87 49.62 -15.69
N ILE A 44 32.27 48.44 -15.97
CA ILE A 44 32.74 47.15 -15.49
C ILE A 44 33.40 46.38 -16.65
N ASP A 45 34.51 45.69 -16.35
CA ASP A 45 35.22 44.88 -17.33
C ASP A 45 34.41 43.61 -17.72
N GLU A 46 34.41 43.28 -19.03
CA GLU A 46 33.71 42.13 -19.58
C GLU A 46 34.10 40.81 -18.91
N SER A 47 35.38 40.66 -18.60
CA SER A 47 35.92 39.47 -17.97
C SER A 47 35.32 39.22 -16.58
N GLN A 48 35.12 40.29 -15.80
CA GLN A 48 34.50 40.20 -14.47
C GLN A 48 33.00 39.85 -14.55
N ILE A 49 32.29 40.42 -15.52
CA ILE A 49 30.88 40.13 -15.74
C ILE A 49 30.73 38.66 -16.13
N VAL A 50 31.52 38.18 -17.05
CA VAL A 50 31.47 36.78 -17.51
C VAL A 50 31.83 35.81 -16.39
N SER A 51 32.87 36.10 -15.59
CA SER A 51 33.28 35.28 -14.46
C SER A 51 32.17 35.15 -13.41
N ASN A 52 31.53 36.26 -13.06
CA ASN A 52 30.44 36.27 -12.08
C ASN A 52 29.19 35.59 -12.62
N LEU A 53 28.90 35.66 -13.90
CA LEU A 53 27.82 34.94 -14.55
C LEU A 53 28.07 33.41 -14.60
N LEU A 54 29.34 33.02 -14.74
CA LEU A 54 29.73 31.57 -14.72
C LEU A 54 29.69 30.99 -13.31
N ILE A 55 30.00 31.75 -12.27
CA ILE A 55 29.96 31.32 -10.87
C ILE A 55 28.53 31.31 -10.33
N GLY A 56 27.70 32.27 -10.77
CA GLY A 56 26.29 32.32 -10.37
C GLY A 56 25.42 31.41 -11.22
N ASN A 57 25.02 30.27 -10.69
CA ASN A 57 24.06 29.31 -11.33
C ASN A 57 22.70 29.94 -11.76
N SER A 58 22.54 31.24 -11.63
CA SER A 58 21.29 31.98 -11.83
C SER A 58 20.86 32.13 -13.29
N TYR A 59 21.73 31.82 -14.25
CA TYR A 59 21.46 31.97 -15.69
C TYR A 59 21.38 30.66 -16.46
N ILE A 60 21.37 29.55 -15.76
CA ILE A 60 21.02 28.26 -16.36
C ILE A 60 19.53 28.34 -16.73
N ASN A 61 19.27 28.39 -18.02
CA ASN A 61 17.90 28.47 -18.53
C ASN A 61 17.07 27.31 -18.03
N SER A 62 16.25 27.51 -17.01
CA SER A 62 15.26 26.56 -16.53
C SER A 62 14.10 26.34 -17.53
N ASN A 63 14.06 27.07 -18.61
CA ASN A 63 13.04 26.92 -19.66
C ASN A 63 13.57 26.03 -20.78
N ILE A 64 13.64 24.73 -20.50
CA ILE A 64 13.82 23.73 -21.56
C ILE A 64 12.52 23.72 -22.38
N THR A 65 12.54 24.32 -23.57
CA THR A 65 11.42 24.25 -24.50
C THR A 65 11.66 23.10 -25.46
N PHE A 66 10.80 22.09 -25.36
CA PHE A 66 10.85 20.95 -26.27
C PHE A 66 10.17 21.29 -27.60
N ASN A 67 10.74 20.84 -28.69
CA ASN A 67 10.04 20.86 -29.97
C ASN A 67 8.98 19.75 -30.01
N LYS A 68 8.02 19.84 -30.94
CA LYS A 68 6.91 18.88 -31.07
C LYS A 68 7.36 17.43 -31.25
N SER A 69 8.52 17.20 -31.87
CA SER A 69 9.08 15.85 -32.03
C SER A 69 9.61 15.28 -30.73
N GLU A 70 10.30 16.10 -29.94
CA GLU A 70 10.82 15.74 -28.62
C GLU A 70 9.70 15.47 -27.63
N GLU A 71 8.68 16.32 -27.59
CA GLU A 71 7.48 16.07 -26.79
C GLU A 71 6.82 14.72 -27.13
N LYS A 72 6.74 14.37 -28.41
CA LYS A 72 6.20 13.08 -28.84
C LYS A 72 7.07 11.93 -28.34
N LYS A 73 8.40 12.04 -28.43
CA LYS A 73 9.33 11.02 -27.88
C LYS A 73 9.17 10.85 -26.37
N ILE A 74 9.10 11.96 -25.64
CA ILE A 74 8.90 11.95 -24.17
C ILE A 74 7.58 11.26 -23.81
N LYS A 75 6.49 11.59 -24.50
CA LYS A 75 5.18 10.92 -24.28
C LYS A 75 5.24 9.42 -24.51
N ILE A 76 5.91 8.98 -25.59
CA ILE A 76 6.09 7.55 -25.89
C ILE A 76 6.92 6.86 -24.77
N LEU A 77 7.98 7.49 -24.30
CA LEU A 77 8.81 6.96 -23.20
C LEU A 77 8.01 6.86 -21.90
N LEU A 78 7.26 7.90 -21.54
CA LEU A 78 6.37 7.90 -20.37
C LEU A 78 5.32 6.79 -20.47
N ASP A 79 4.68 6.61 -21.59
CA ASP A 79 3.71 5.54 -21.77
C ASP A 79 4.37 4.15 -21.62
N LYS A 80 5.56 3.95 -22.15
CA LYS A 80 6.32 2.69 -21.96
C LYS A 80 6.62 2.41 -20.48
N VAL A 81 7.07 3.42 -19.74
CA VAL A 81 7.36 3.30 -18.30
C VAL A 81 6.10 3.00 -17.52
N ILE A 82 5.00 3.72 -17.78
CA ILE A 82 3.70 3.48 -17.15
C ILE A 82 3.20 2.05 -17.42
N GLN A 83 3.31 1.56 -18.65
CA GLN A 83 2.90 0.19 -18.99
C GLN A 83 3.75 -0.87 -18.26
N LYS A 84 5.07 -0.65 -18.14
CA LYS A 84 5.94 -1.54 -17.34
C LYS A 84 5.51 -1.58 -15.89
N GLN A 85 5.20 -0.41 -15.30
CA GLN A 85 4.76 -0.30 -13.91
C GLN A 85 3.40 -0.98 -13.69
N ILE A 86 2.46 -0.82 -14.60
CA ILE A 86 1.16 -1.50 -14.55
C ILE A 86 1.34 -3.02 -14.61
N LYS A 87 2.19 -3.50 -15.52
CA LYS A 87 2.49 -4.94 -15.65
C LYS A 87 3.11 -5.50 -14.35
N TYR A 88 4.08 -4.79 -13.78
CA TYR A 88 4.71 -5.17 -12.51
C TYR A 88 3.67 -5.28 -11.39
N ARG A 89 2.87 -4.23 -11.18
CA ARG A 89 1.80 -4.21 -10.17
C ARG A 89 0.79 -5.34 -10.36
N ARG A 90 0.49 -5.69 -11.60
CA ARG A 90 -0.43 -6.80 -11.89
C ARG A 90 0.17 -8.14 -11.45
N THR A 91 1.42 -8.40 -11.82
CA THR A 91 2.13 -9.63 -11.45
C THR A 91 2.24 -9.76 -9.93
N GLU A 92 2.63 -8.68 -9.24
CA GLU A 92 2.71 -8.63 -7.78
C GLU A 92 1.33 -8.85 -7.14
N GLY A 93 0.31 -8.17 -7.64
CA GLY A 93 -1.07 -8.34 -7.15
C GLY A 93 -1.61 -9.75 -7.33
N GLU A 94 -1.27 -10.44 -8.40
CA GLU A 94 -1.63 -11.84 -8.63
C GLU A 94 -0.94 -12.78 -7.63
N ALA A 95 0.34 -12.54 -7.31
CA ALA A 95 1.07 -13.30 -6.30
C ALA A 95 0.47 -13.10 -4.90
N ILE A 96 0.26 -11.85 -4.49
CA ILE A 96 -0.40 -11.51 -3.22
C ILE A 96 -1.80 -12.13 -3.14
N GLY A 97 -2.57 -12.05 -4.23
CA GLY A 97 -3.90 -12.62 -4.30
C GLY A 97 -3.92 -14.15 -4.10
N LYS A 98 -2.91 -14.86 -4.62
CA LYS A 98 -2.74 -16.31 -4.37
C LYS A 98 -2.43 -16.62 -2.91
N ASP A 99 -1.56 -15.84 -2.28
CA ASP A 99 -1.19 -16.05 -0.88
C ASP A 99 -2.35 -15.75 0.08
N LEU A 100 -3.12 -14.69 -0.18
CA LEU A 100 -4.32 -14.38 0.59
C LEU A 100 -5.36 -15.51 0.49
N LYS A 101 -5.58 -16.07 -0.72
CA LYS A 101 -6.48 -17.23 -0.89
C LYS A 101 -6.02 -18.45 -0.11
N LYS A 102 -4.71 -18.74 -0.11
CA LYS A 102 -4.14 -19.84 0.69
C LYS A 102 -4.36 -19.61 2.18
N SER A 103 -4.15 -18.39 2.65
CA SER A 103 -4.34 -18.01 4.05
C SER A 103 -5.80 -18.18 4.48
N ILE A 104 -6.76 -17.70 3.69
CA ILE A 104 -8.20 -17.90 3.93
C ILE A 104 -8.55 -19.39 4.01
N SER A 105 -8.03 -20.19 3.08
CA SER A 105 -8.26 -21.64 3.08
C SER A 105 -7.72 -22.31 4.34
N LYS A 106 -6.52 -21.92 4.79
CA LYS A 106 -5.95 -22.41 6.05
C LYS A 106 -6.80 -22.03 7.26
N ILE A 107 -7.26 -20.78 7.34
CA ILE A 107 -8.10 -20.32 8.45
C ILE A 107 -9.42 -21.11 8.46
N ASN A 108 -10.08 -21.30 7.31
CA ASN A 108 -11.30 -22.12 7.22
C ASN A 108 -11.07 -23.56 7.70
N ASN A 109 -9.94 -24.17 7.34
CA ASN A 109 -9.60 -25.51 7.81
C ASN A 109 -9.39 -25.55 9.34
N TYR A 110 -8.79 -24.51 9.93
CA TYR A 110 -8.65 -24.42 11.39
C TYR A 110 -10.00 -24.23 12.08
N ILE A 111 -10.88 -23.38 11.55
CA ILE A 111 -12.23 -23.20 12.07
C ILE A 111 -12.96 -24.55 12.09
N ASN A 112 -12.92 -25.33 11.00
CA ASN A 112 -13.56 -26.64 10.95
C ASN A 112 -13.00 -27.61 12.00
N LYS A 113 -11.69 -27.58 12.27
CA LYS A 113 -11.08 -28.34 13.36
C LYS A 113 -11.56 -27.88 14.72
N VAL A 114 -11.63 -26.57 14.96
CA VAL A 114 -12.14 -26.00 16.21
C VAL A 114 -13.59 -26.44 16.45
N VAL A 115 -14.46 -26.30 15.44
CA VAL A 115 -15.87 -26.72 15.51
C VAL A 115 -15.98 -28.21 15.85
N SER A 116 -15.15 -29.09 15.26
CA SER A 116 -15.18 -30.53 15.53
C SER A 116 -14.76 -30.88 16.96
N VAL A 117 -13.86 -30.09 17.57
CA VAL A 117 -13.38 -30.34 18.93
C VAL A 117 -14.29 -29.71 19.97
N GLU A 118 -14.93 -28.58 19.67
CA GLU A 118 -15.72 -27.79 20.62
C GLU A 118 -16.90 -28.59 21.21
N SER A 119 -17.64 -29.32 20.39
CA SER A 119 -18.76 -30.13 20.86
C SER A 119 -18.35 -31.21 21.89
N ASN A 120 -17.19 -31.79 21.72
CA ASN A 120 -16.64 -32.78 22.65
C ASN A 120 -16.10 -32.11 23.92
N ARG A 121 -15.42 -30.95 23.77
CA ARG A 121 -14.92 -30.15 24.88
C ARG A 121 -16.03 -29.77 25.88
N ILE A 122 -17.18 -29.31 25.37
CA ILE A 122 -18.32 -28.94 26.21
C ILE A 122 -18.87 -30.17 26.92
N LYS A 123 -19.02 -31.33 26.23
CA LYS A 123 -19.48 -32.58 26.85
C LYS A 123 -18.53 -33.03 27.95
N ASP A 124 -17.24 -33.01 27.72
CA ASP A 124 -16.23 -33.42 28.70
C ASP A 124 -16.18 -32.50 29.93
N LYS A 125 -16.32 -31.18 29.72
CA LYS A 125 -16.48 -30.24 30.80
C LYS A 125 -17.70 -30.48 31.64
N LYS A 126 -18.87 -30.69 31.01
CA LYS A 126 -20.11 -31.08 31.73
C LYS A 126 -19.93 -32.35 32.56
N LYS A 127 -19.29 -33.39 32.03
CA LYS A 127 -19.01 -34.64 32.76
C LYS A 127 -18.10 -34.38 33.96
N LYS A 128 -17.00 -33.62 33.78
CA LYS A 128 -16.07 -33.29 34.88
C LYS A 128 -16.75 -32.48 35.97
N PHE A 129 -17.56 -31.49 35.66
CA PHE A 129 -18.31 -30.74 36.66
C PHE A 129 -19.21 -31.69 37.45
N LYS A 130 -19.98 -32.55 36.77
CA LYS A 130 -20.85 -33.51 37.46
C LYS A 130 -20.08 -34.49 38.39
N SER A 131 -18.90 -35.01 37.96
CA SER A 131 -18.09 -35.90 38.80
C SER A 131 -17.56 -35.21 40.05
N TYR A 132 -17.02 -33.98 39.93
CA TYR A 132 -16.55 -33.23 41.08
C TYR A 132 -17.64 -32.98 42.13
N PHE A 133 -18.87 -32.67 41.70
CA PHE A 133 -19.98 -32.48 42.65
C PHE A 133 -20.49 -33.80 43.24
N ASN A 134 -20.40 -34.92 42.56
CA ASN A 134 -20.72 -36.22 43.11
C ASN A 134 -19.69 -36.65 44.18
N GLU A 135 -18.44 -36.27 44.05
CA GLU A 135 -17.37 -36.57 45.00
C GLU A 135 -17.46 -35.75 46.32
N LEU A 136 -18.07 -34.55 46.29
CA LEU A 136 -18.18 -33.67 47.42
C LEU A 136 -19.14 -34.15 48.54
N ASN A 137 -19.90 -35.22 48.31
CA ASN A 137 -20.76 -35.90 49.29
C ASN A 137 -21.66 -35.00 50.15
N GLU A 138 -21.79 -33.72 49.86
CA GLU A 138 -22.60 -32.75 50.58
C GLU A 138 -24.00 -32.62 49.94
N LYS A 139 -24.96 -32.29 50.80
CA LYS A 139 -26.32 -31.95 50.34
C LYS A 139 -26.28 -30.59 49.64
N TYR A 140 -26.02 -30.61 48.35
CA TYR A 140 -26.06 -29.39 47.51
C TYR A 140 -27.43 -29.26 46.83
N ASP A 141 -27.81 -28.02 46.60
CA ASP A 141 -28.99 -27.68 45.76
C ASP A 141 -28.68 -27.98 44.28
N LYS A 142 -29.33 -29.02 43.77
CA LYS A 142 -29.16 -29.45 42.39
C LYS A 142 -29.54 -28.36 41.38
N SER A 143 -30.53 -27.54 41.71
CA SER A 143 -31.01 -26.47 40.82
C SER A 143 -29.94 -25.36 40.73
N ARG A 144 -29.32 -24.99 41.82
CA ARG A 144 -28.22 -24.02 41.87
C ARG A 144 -26.97 -24.55 41.13
N LEU A 145 -26.67 -25.82 41.30
CA LEU A 145 -25.58 -26.44 40.55
C LEU A 145 -25.80 -26.43 39.06
N GLU A 146 -26.99 -26.73 38.57
CA GLU A 146 -27.32 -26.69 37.15
C GLU A 146 -27.20 -25.28 36.59
N GLN A 147 -27.63 -24.25 37.33
CA GLN A 147 -27.46 -22.86 36.95
C GLN A 147 -25.98 -22.47 36.84
N GLU A 148 -25.14 -22.82 37.79
CA GLU A 148 -23.71 -22.57 37.73
C GLU A 148 -23.02 -23.29 36.55
N ILE A 149 -23.38 -24.54 36.28
CA ILE A 149 -22.89 -25.28 35.12
C ILE A 149 -23.27 -24.58 33.82
N ILE A 150 -24.51 -24.13 33.69
CA ILE A 150 -25.00 -23.42 32.51
C ILE A 150 -24.19 -22.11 32.34
N TYR A 151 -24.06 -21.32 33.41
CA TYR A 151 -23.28 -20.08 33.40
C TYR A 151 -21.85 -20.29 32.93
N TYR A 152 -21.15 -21.31 33.47
CA TYR A 152 -19.76 -21.61 33.03
C TYR A 152 -19.71 -22.10 31.58
N ILE A 153 -20.70 -22.82 31.10
CA ILE A 153 -20.76 -23.29 29.71
C ILE A 153 -20.98 -22.13 28.76
N GLU A 154 -21.90 -21.22 29.08
CA GLU A 154 -22.14 -20.01 28.31
C GLU A 154 -20.89 -19.14 28.23
N LYS A 155 -20.18 -18.97 29.36
CA LYS A 155 -18.92 -18.21 29.40
C LYS A 155 -17.78 -18.86 28.60
N LEU A 156 -17.84 -20.15 28.36
CA LEU A 156 -16.87 -20.90 27.56
C LEU A 156 -17.29 -21.05 26.09
N ASP A 157 -18.49 -20.65 25.75
CA ASP A 157 -19.01 -20.74 24.37
C ASP A 157 -18.25 -19.78 23.46
N ILE A 158 -17.68 -20.32 22.40
CA ILE A 158 -16.97 -19.59 21.34
C ILE A 158 -17.72 -19.60 20.03
N ASN A 159 -18.99 -20.04 20.03
CA ASN A 159 -19.77 -20.19 18.80
C ASN A 159 -20.00 -18.86 18.11
N GLU A 160 -20.24 -17.78 18.87
CA GLU A 160 -20.38 -16.43 18.34
C GLU A 160 -19.13 -16.02 17.59
N GLU A 161 -17.94 -16.23 18.17
CA GLU A 161 -16.65 -15.88 17.56
C GLU A 161 -16.39 -16.68 16.29
N ILE A 162 -16.76 -17.95 16.28
CA ILE A 162 -16.65 -18.81 15.10
C ILE A 162 -17.52 -18.27 13.97
N VAL A 163 -18.80 -17.96 14.24
CA VAL A 163 -19.74 -17.44 13.26
C VAL A 163 -19.27 -16.08 12.74
N ARG A 164 -18.81 -15.19 13.63
CA ARG A 164 -18.28 -13.89 13.28
C ARG A 164 -17.06 -14.01 12.37
N LEU A 165 -16.10 -14.84 12.72
CA LEU A 165 -14.92 -15.10 11.91
C LEU A 165 -15.27 -15.67 10.54
N GLN A 166 -16.20 -16.62 10.45
CA GLN A 166 -16.69 -17.16 9.18
C GLN A 166 -17.32 -16.08 8.31
N HIS A 167 -18.08 -15.17 8.91
CA HIS A 167 -18.68 -14.03 8.21
C HIS A 167 -17.61 -13.09 7.64
N HIS A 168 -16.60 -12.72 8.45
CA HIS A 168 -15.49 -11.87 8.01
C HIS A 168 -14.68 -12.53 6.87
N LEU A 169 -14.43 -13.83 6.93
CA LEU A 169 -13.74 -14.55 5.85
C LEU A 169 -14.54 -14.59 4.55
N LYS A 170 -15.86 -14.77 4.62
CA LYS A 170 -16.73 -14.69 3.44
C LYS A 170 -16.71 -13.28 2.85
N PHE A 171 -16.83 -12.26 3.69
CA PHE A 171 -16.81 -10.87 3.28
C PHE A 171 -15.46 -10.50 2.65
N PHE A 172 -14.35 -10.87 3.27
CA PHE A 172 -13.01 -10.69 2.71
C PHE A 172 -12.88 -11.34 1.33
N SER A 173 -13.33 -12.59 1.20
CA SER A 173 -13.30 -13.35 -0.06
C SER A 173 -14.14 -12.70 -1.17
N SER A 174 -15.30 -12.13 -0.82
CA SER A 174 -16.16 -11.42 -1.76
C SER A 174 -15.50 -10.11 -2.23
N GLU A 175 -14.91 -9.36 -1.28
CA GLU A 175 -14.20 -8.12 -1.60
C GLU A 175 -12.94 -8.37 -2.46
N MET A 176 -12.26 -9.48 -2.29
CA MET A 176 -11.15 -9.86 -3.17
C MET A 176 -11.57 -10.02 -4.63
N LYS A 177 -12.82 -10.39 -4.90
CA LYS A 177 -13.36 -10.55 -6.27
C LYS A 177 -13.85 -9.24 -6.87
N ASN A 178 -14.10 -8.23 -6.07
CA ASN A 178 -14.58 -6.92 -6.52
C ASN A 178 -13.54 -6.24 -7.42
N LYS A 179 -13.98 -5.50 -8.46
CA LYS A 179 -13.10 -4.80 -9.42
C LYS A 179 -12.65 -3.41 -8.94
N GLU A 180 -13.23 -2.90 -7.86
CA GLU A 180 -12.89 -1.59 -7.31
C GLU A 180 -11.58 -1.57 -6.53
N ILE A 181 -11.10 -0.37 -6.17
CA ILE A 181 -9.91 -0.18 -5.34
C ILE A 181 -10.22 -0.57 -3.90
N LYS A 182 -9.70 -1.71 -3.46
CA LYS A 182 -10.12 -2.39 -2.24
C LYS A 182 -9.04 -2.54 -1.14
N GLY A 183 -7.82 -2.07 -1.39
CA GLY A 183 -6.72 -2.28 -0.44
C GLY A 183 -7.03 -1.79 0.97
N LYS A 184 -7.62 -0.61 1.15
CA LYS A 184 -8.03 -0.10 2.47
C LYS A 184 -9.15 -0.94 3.10
N LYS A 185 -10.13 -1.37 2.29
CA LYS A 185 -11.27 -2.18 2.76
C LYS A 185 -10.83 -3.56 3.21
N LEU A 186 -9.96 -4.22 2.44
CA LEU A 186 -9.37 -5.50 2.83
C LEU A 186 -8.51 -5.38 4.09
N SER A 187 -7.70 -4.31 4.21
CA SER A 187 -6.94 -4.04 5.44
C SER A 187 -7.84 -3.85 6.65
N PHE A 188 -8.94 -3.14 6.52
CA PHE A 188 -9.92 -2.95 7.60
C PHE A 188 -10.54 -4.29 8.02
N ILE A 189 -11.05 -5.08 7.07
CA ILE A 189 -11.66 -6.40 7.37
C ILE A 189 -10.65 -7.35 8.04
N SER A 190 -9.35 -7.23 7.74
CA SER A 190 -8.32 -8.08 8.35
C SER A 190 -7.92 -7.66 9.77
N GLN A 191 -8.35 -6.51 10.24
CA GLN A 191 -8.14 -6.02 11.60
C GLN A 191 -9.27 -6.42 12.56
N GLU A 192 -10.46 -6.63 12.01
CA GLU A 192 -11.61 -7.17 12.73
C GLU A 192 -11.49 -8.68 12.98
#